data_b9ba138b5e437fe645d9dea93ba13644
#
_entry.id   b9ba138b5e437fe645d9dea93ba13644
#
_cell.length_a   1.000
_cell.length_b   1.000
_cell.length_c   1.000
_cell.angle_alpha   90.00
_cell.angle_beta   90.00
_cell.angle_gamma   90.00
#
_symmetry.space_group_name_H-M   'P 1'
#
loop_
_entity.id
_entity.type
_entity.pdbx_description
1 polymer ?
#
loop_
_entity_poly.entity_id
_entity_poly.type
_entity_poly.pdbx_seq_one_letter_code
_entity_poly.pdbx_strand_id
1 'polypeptide(L)'
;KDAILFLEDVGERPYRLDRNLTALALAEKFRDCAGIILGTFTDCEEPPHDDPSDSGVIADSTLTLQQIIEEVILPYKKPTLLNYRAGHMYPQSTLPMGAEISLDLVQKRILLL
;
A
#
# COMPACT_ATOMS: atom_id res chain seq x y z
N LYS A 1 15.70 10.08 2.03
CA LYS A 1 16.59 8.97 2.30
C LYS A 1 16.46 8.56 3.75
N ASP A 2 16.45 7.28 4.03
CA ASP A 2 16.35 6.69 5.38
C ASP A 2 15.03 6.99 6.14
N ALA A 3 14.01 7.52 5.48
CA ALA A 3 12.68 7.70 6.06
C ALA A 3 11.86 6.40 5.97
N ILE A 4 10.93 6.23 6.90
CA ILE A 4 9.90 5.21 6.78
C ILE A 4 8.73 5.83 6.02
N LEU A 5 8.35 5.20 4.91
CA LEU A 5 7.24 5.65 4.08
C LEU A 5 5.92 5.12 4.63
N PHE A 6 4.94 5.99 4.76
CA PHE A 6 3.56 5.60 5.01
C PHE A 6 2.72 5.83 3.76
N LEU A 7 2.01 4.80 3.32
CA LEU A 7 1.18 4.82 2.12
C LEU A 7 -0.21 4.28 2.44
N GLU A 8 -1.24 4.97 2.00
CA GLU A 8 -2.63 4.56 2.07
C GLU A 8 -3.42 5.24 0.95
N ASP A 9 -4.57 4.71 0.61
CA ASP A 9 -5.46 5.34 -0.37
C ASP A 9 -6.91 4.93 -0.13
N VAL A 10 -7.84 5.63 -0.77
CA VAL A 10 -9.27 5.36 -0.70
C VAL A 10 -9.94 5.52 -2.06
N GLY A 11 -10.75 4.54 -2.44
CA GLY A 11 -11.56 4.60 -3.66
C GLY A 11 -10.77 4.56 -4.97
N GLU A 12 -9.50 4.23 -4.94
CA GLU A 12 -8.67 4.13 -6.14
C GLU A 12 -8.75 2.75 -6.78
N ARG A 13 -8.85 2.71 -8.10
CA ARG A 13 -8.80 1.47 -8.86
C ARG A 13 -7.43 0.81 -8.81
N PRO A 14 -7.33 -0.53 -8.84
CA PRO A 14 -6.05 -1.23 -8.83
C PRO A 14 -5.06 -0.74 -9.88
N TYR A 15 -5.48 -0.48 -11.12
CA TYR A 15 -4.58 0.02 -12.16
C TYR A 15 -3.99 1.40 -11.85
N ARG A 16 -4.72 2.25 -11.10
CA ARG A 16 -4.20 3.56 -10.66
C ARG A 16 -3.22 3.40 -9.52
N LEU A 17 -3.51 2.48 -8.58
CA LEU A 17 -2.57 2.13 -7.51
C LEU A 17 -1.27 1.57 -8.08
N ASP A 18 -1.34 0.65 -9.04
CA ASP A 18 -0.18 0.13 -9.75
C ASP A 18 0.66 1.27 -10.35
N ARG A 19 0.02 2.17 -11.06
CA ARG A 19 0.68 3.33 -11.68
C ARG A 19 1.32 4.27 -10.65
N ASN A 20 0.62 4.56 -9.55
CA ASN A 20 1.11 5.45 -8.50
C ASN A 20 2.30 4.82 -7.75
N LEU A 21 2.21 3.54 -7.41
CA LEU A 21 3.28 2.82 -6.74
C LEU A 21 4.48 2.62 -7.67
N THR A 22 4.26 2.33 -8.95
CA THR A 22 5.32 2.27 -9.95
C THR A 22 6.03 3.62 -10.11
N ALA A 23 5.30 4.74 -10.08
CA ALA A 23 5.91 6.07 -10.10
C ALA A 23 6.83 6.32 -8.90
N LEU A 24 6.43 5.87 -7.69
CA LEU A 24 7.30 5.92 -6.51
C LEU A 24 8.54 5.03 -6.65
N ALA A 25 8.39 3.86 -7.24
CA ALA A 25 9.49 2.95 -7.53
C ALA A 25 10.50 3.57 -8.51
N LEU A 26 10.01 4.16 -9.61
CA LEU A 26 10.85 4.87 -10.59
C LEU A 26 11.54 6.11 -9.99
N ALA A 27 10.89 6.79 -9.06
CA ALA A 27 11.48 7.87 -8.28
C ALA A 27 12.42 7.39 -7.16
N GLU A 28 12.76 6.10 -7.14
CA GLU A 28 13.68 5.44 -6.21
C GLU A 28 13.27 5.52 -4.72
N LYS A 29 12.01 5.85 -4.43
CA LYS A 29 11.52 6.03 -3.07
C LYS A 29 11.61 4.75 -2.25
N PHE A 30 11.26 3.61 -2.85
CA PHE A 30 11.36 2.31 -2.17
C PHE A 30 12.81 1.85 -1.99
N ARG A 31 13.70 2.23 -2.88
CA ARG A 31 15.13 1.96 -2.72
C ARG A 31 15.75 2.77 -1.57
N ASP A 32 15.37 4.03 -1.45
CA ASP A 32 16.01 4.98 -0.54
C ASP A 32 15.37 5.01 0.86
N CYS A 33 14.19 4.42 1.05
CA CYS A 33 13.54 4.37 2.36
C CYS A 33 14.20 3.37 3.31
N ALA A 34 14.01 3.58 4.60
CA ALA A 34 14.41 2.64 5.66
C ALA A 34 13.36 1.53 5.88
N GLY A 35 12.10 1.81 5.60
CA GLY A 35 11.00 0.87 5.76
C GLY A 35 9.71 1.42 5.18
N ILE A 36 8.67 0.58 5.15
CA ILE A 36 7.39 0.91 4.53
C ILE A 36 6.26 0.49 5.48
N ILE A 37 5.31 1.38 5.68
CA ILE A 37 4.05 1.09 6.36
C ILE A 37 2.95 1.25 5.31
N LEU A 38 2.23 0.18 5.02
CA LEU A 38 1.02 0.21 4.22
C LEU A 38 -0.18 0.26 5.15
N GLY A 39 -0.91 1.36 5.09
CA GLY A 39 -2.15 1.55 5.82
C GLY A 39 -3.30 0.79 5.18
N THR A 40 -4.49 1.32 5.29
CA THR A 40 -5.66 0.75 4.63
C THR A 40 -5.80 1.30 3.22
N PHE A 41 -6.24 0.43 2.31
CA PHE A 41 -6.62 0.78 0.95
C PHE A 41 -8.11 0.53 0.80
N THR A 42 -8.88 1.39 1.46
CA THR A 42 -10.34 1.26 1.56
C THR A 42 -10.97 1.49 0.19
N ASP A 43 -11.89 0.60 -0.21
CA ASP A 43 -12.59 0.66 -1.50
C ASP A 43 -11.65 0.75 -2.72
N CYS A 44 -10.50 0.07 -2.65
CA CYS A 44 -9.49 0.04 -3.71
C CYS A 44 -9.53 -1.26 -4.52
N GLU A 45 -10.65 -1.94 -4.54
CA GLU A 45 -10.89 -3.13 -5.36
C GLU A 45 -11.61 -2.79 -6.66
N GLU A 46 -11.55 -3.68 -7.65
CA GLU A 46 -12.40 -3.54 -8.82
C GLU A 46 -13.86 -3.71 -8.40
N PRO A 47 -14.76 -2.82 -8.83
CA PRO A 47 -16.17 -2.99 -8.57
C PRO A 47 -16.69 -4.25 -9.26
N PRO A 48 -17.68 -4.92 -8.68
CA PRO A 48 -18.34 -6.02 -9.36
C PRO A 48 -18.90 -5.53 -10.71
N HIS A 49 -18.71 -6.33 -11.75
CA HIS A 49 -19.26 -6.04 -13.07
C HIS A 49 -20.77 -6.34 -13.06
N ASP A 50 -21.57 -5.30 -12.90
CA ASP A 50 -23.03 -5.40 -12.95
C ASP A 50 -23.60 -5.21 -14.38
N ASP A 51 -22.75 -5.06 -15.39
CA ASP A 51 -23.18 -4.87 -16.77
C ASP A 51 -23.29 -6.22 -17.51
N PRO A 52 -24.51 -6.68 -17.84
CA PRO A 52 -24.70 -7.93 -18.60
C PRO A 52 -24.13 -7.89 -20.01
N SER A 53 -23.76 -6.71 -20.53
CA SER A 53 -23.14 -6.55 -21.84
C SER A 53 -21.62 -6.65 -21.80
N ASP A 54 -21.04 -6.62 -20.61
CA ASP A 54 -19.60 -6.80 -20.43
C ASP A 54 -19.27 -8.30 -20.54
N SER A 55 -18.67 -8.67 -21.66
CA SER A 55 -18.42 -10.04 -22.09
C SER A 55 -17.35 -10.76 -21.24
N GLY A 56 -17.31 -10.56 -19.94
CA GLY A 56 -16.62 -11.44 -18.97
C GLY A 56 -15.10 -11.66 -19.18
N VAL A 57 -14.50 -10.99 -20.17
CA VAL A 57 -13.08 -11.23 -20.56
C VAL A 57 -12.10 -10.42 -19.72
N ILE A 58 -12.58 -9.43 -18.96
CA ILE A 58 -11.70 -8.47 -18.26
C ILE A 58 -11.46 -8.86 -16.79
N ALA A 59 -12.32 -9.66 -16.17
CA ALA A 59 -12.22 -10.00 -14.74
C ALA A 59 -10.94 -10.78 -14.38
N ASP A 60 -10.38 -11.54 -15.32
CA ASP A 60 -9.19 -12.37 -15.09
C ASP A 60 -7.86 -11.63 -15.36
N SER A 61 -7.91 -10.40 -15.86
CA SER A 61 -6.70 -9.64 -16.26
C SER A 61 -6.34 -8.48 -15.33
N THR A 62 -7.14 -8.22 -14.30
CA THR A 62 -6.92 -7.09 -13.40
C THR A 62 -6.06 -7.51 -12.21
N LEU A 63 -4.93 -6.82 -12.00
CA LEU A 63 -4.08 -7.01 -10.83
C LEU A 63 -4.85 -6.69 -9.55
N THR A 64 -4.71 -7.55 -8.55
CA THR A 64 -5.18 -7.25 -7.21
C THR A 64 -4.17 -6.34 -6.49
N LEU A 65 -4.61 -5.63 -5.45
CA LEU A 65 -3.71 -4.85 -4.60
C LEU A 65 -2.54 -5.71 -4.06
N GLN A 66 -2.83 -6.95 -3.66
CA GLN A 66 -1.80 -7.86 -3.17
C GLN A 66 -0.74 -8.14 -4.25
N GLN A 67 -1.15 -8.45 -5.48
CA GLN A 67 -0.22 -8.67 -6.59
C GLN A 67 0.62 -7.43 -6.88
N ILE A 68 0.03 -6.24 -6.86
CA ILE A 68 0.74 -4.97 -7.05
C ILE A 68 1.81 -4.78 -5.96
N ILE A 69 1.47 -5.03 -4.70
CA ILE A 69 2.43 -4.93 -3.60
C ILE A 69 3.58 -5.93 -3.78
N GLU A 70 3.26 -7.18 -4.13
CA GLU A 70 4.25 -8.24 -4.34
C GLU A 70 5.21 -7.92 -5.50
N GLU A 71 4.71 -7.31 -6.57
CA GLU A 71 5.51 -6.99 -7.76
C GLU A 71 6.28 -5.66 -7.65
N VAL A 72 5.68 -4.64 -7.04
CA VAL A 72 6.22 -3.28 -7.07
C VAL A 72 6.98 -2.91 -5.79
N ILE A 73 6.60 -3.43 -4.64
CA ILE A 73 7.16 -3.05 -3.33
C ILE A 73 8.11 -4.10 -2.77
N LEU A 74 7.66 -5.35 -2.66
CA LEU A 74 8.42 -6.40 -1.98
C LEU A 74 9.78 -6.73 -2.60
N PRO A 75 10.04 -6.56 -3.92
CA PRO A 75 11.36 -6.79 -4.50
C PRO A 75 12.48 -5.92 -3.90
N TYR A 76 12.14 -4.77 -3.31
CA TYR A 76 13.12 -3.91 -2.63
C TYR A 76 13.59 -4.46 -1.28
N LYS A 77 12.95 -5.51 -0.75
CA LYS A 77 13.34 -6.20 0.49
C LYS A 77 13.47 -5.27 1.70
N LYS A 78 12.63 -4.23 1.74
CA LYS A 78 12.58 -3.31 2.89
C LYS A 78 11.66 -3.87 3.98
N PRO A 79 11.94 -3.59 5.25
CA PRO A 79 10.99 -3.86 6.33
C PRO A 79 9.63 -3.25 5.99
N THR A 80 8.60 -4.09 5.85
CA THR A 80 7.28 -3.64 5.40
C THR A 80 6.21 -4.13 6.36
N LEU A 81 5.46 -3.20 6.94
CA LEU A 81 4.29 -3.48 7.77
C LEU A 81 3.03 -3.30 6.93
N LEU A 82 2.24 -4.37 6.79
CA LEU A 82 1.02 -4.40 5.99
C LEU A 82 -0.22 -4.20 6.86
N ASN A 83 -1.28 -3.64 6.28
CA ASN A 83 -2.58 -3.49 6.91
C ASN A 83 -2.53 -2.76 8.26
N TYR A 84 -1.67 -1.77 8.38
CA TYR A 84 -1.63 -0.93 9.56
C TYR A 84 -2.93 -0.12 9.65
N ARG A 85 -3.53 -0.04 10.85
CA ARG A 85 -4.84 0.58 11.04
C ARG A 85 -4.73 2.12 11.02
N ALA A 86 -4.33 2.66 9.90
CA ALA A 86 -4.30 4.09 9.63
C ALA A 86 -4.73 4.34 8.18
N GLY A 87 -5.39 5.46 7.95
CA GLY A 87 -6.00 5.82 6.68
C GLY A 87 -7.52 5.98 6.80
N HIS A 88 -8.26 5.67 5.75
CA HIS A 88 -9.72 5.85 5.70
C HIS A 88 -10.46 4.64 6.28
N MET A 89 -10.35 4.46 7.59
CA MET A 89 -11.01 3.38 8.33
C MET A 89 -11.32 3.78 9.77
N TYR A 90 -12.19 3.01 10.42
CA TYR A 90 -12.50 3.14 11.84
C TYR A 90 -12.46 1.75 12.54
N PRO A 91 -11.91 1.62 13.76
CA PRO A 91 -11.07 2.63 14.43
C PRO A 91 -9.70 2.74 13.79
N GLN A 92 -9.07 3.91 13.88
CA GLN A 92 -7.73 4.13 13.32
C GLN A 92 -6.72 4.47 14.40
N SER A 93 -5.46 4.13 14.13
CA SER A 93 -4.32 4.49 14.97
C SER A 93 -3.77 5.85 14.55
N THR A 94 -3.28 6.60 15.52
CA THR A 94 -2.53 7.83 15.26
C THR A 94 -1.11 7.50 14.80
N LEU A 95 -0.65 8.16 13.75
CA LEU A 95 0.73 8.07 13.26
C LEU A 95 1.48 9.36 13.56
N PRO A 96 2.65 9.30 14.21
CA PRO A 96 3.47 10.47 14.49
C PRO A 96 4.29 10.85 13.24
N MET A 97 3.73 11.64 12.34
CA MET A 97 4.42 12.06 11.12
C MET A 97 5.62 12.95 11.45
N GLY A 98 6.76 12.66 10.82
CA GLY A 98 8.02 13.37 11.05
C GLY A 98 8.77 13.01 12.33
N ALA A 99 8.24 12.10 13.14
CA ALA A 99 8.91 11.60 14.34
C ALA A 99 9.92 10.51 14.01
N GLU A 100 10.89 10.32 14.89
CA GLU A 100 11.81 9.19 14.84
C GLU A 100 11.12 7.96 15.44
N ILE A 101 11.05 6.88 14.63
CA ILE A 101 10.34 5.66 14.99
C ILE A 101 11.14 4.40 14.66
N SER A 102 10.82 3.30 15.30
CA SER A 102 11.27 1.96 14.95
C SER A 102 10.09 1.08 14.56
N LEU A 103 10.26 0.27 13.52
CA LEU A 103 9.31 -0.76 13.11
C LEU A 103 9.67 -2.09 13.77
N ASP A 104 8.79 -2.60 14.62
CA ASP A 104 8.88 -3.95 15.15
C ASP A 104 7.95 -4.86 14.34
N LEU A 105 8.51 -5.58 13.38
CA LEU A 105 7.74 -6.47 12.50
C LEU A 105 7.26 -7.74 13.20
N VAL A 106 7.93 -8.16 14.27
CA VAL A 106 7.54 -9.34 15.04
C VAL A 106 6.28 -9.06 15.83
N GLN A 107 6.27 -7.92 16.54
CA GLN A 107 5.11 -7.48 17.33
C GLN A 107 4.10 -6.68 16.50
N LYS A 108 4.39 -6.42 15.23
CA LYS A 108 3.58 -5.61 14.32
C LYS A 108 3.20 -4.24 14.90
N ARG A 109 4.18 -3.54 15.45
CA ARG A 109 3.97 -2.25 16.11
C ARG A 109 5.01 -1.21 15.69
N ILE A 110 4.64 0.03 15.91
CA ILE A 110 5.49 1.21 15.73
C ILE A 110 5.87 1.72 17.11
N LEU A 111 7.15 1.94 17.35
CA LEU A 111 7.70 2.46 18.58
C LEU A 111 8.24 3.87 18.32
N LEU A 112 7.81 4.84 19.14
CA LEU A 112 8.45 6.15 19.21
C LEU A 112 9.80 6.02 19.91
N LEU A 113 10.80 6.63 19.36
CA LEU A 113 12.15 6.68 19.93
C LEU A 113 12.37 7.97 20.70
#